data_00643fdafa847a2f3bc3155f81b7b1dc
#
_entry.id   00643fdafa847a2f3bc3155f81b7b1dc
#
_cell.length_a   1.000
_cell.length_b   1.000
_cell.length_c   1.000
_cell.angle_alpha   90.00
_cell.angle_beta   90.00
_cell.angle_gamma   90.00
#
_symmetry.space_group_name_H-M   'P 1'
#
loop_
_entity.id
_entity.type
_entity.pdbx_description
1 polymer ?
#
loop_
_entity_poly.entity_id
_entity_poly.type
_entity_poly.pdbx_seq_one_letter_code
_entity_poly.pdbx_strand_id
1 'polypeptide(L)'
;LEAQAHQDVPFEQLVEAFPQAREHGLFQVMFNHQQRDLGALRRLPGLLAEELPWHSREAKFDLQLHSEEDRNGRLTLSFDYADELFEHDTIVAMAQHYVRLLTQVSQQAQLALGDVQLLSAEEQEQQAQWSAAPCAPATLWLPERLDRQARQTPERIALVWEGGSLDFASLHAQANRLAHYLRDKGVGPDIKVAIAAERSPQLLIGLLAILKAGGAYVPLDPDYPMDRLAYMLQDSGVELLLTQSHLLGDLPSAEGVCTVAMDTLHLDSWPVSAPRLNLHGDNLAYVIYTSGSTGQPKGVGNTHAALAERLQWMQDTYALDESDVLMQKAPISFDVSVWECFWPLITGCRLLLAGPGEHRDPQRIAQLINAYSVTTLHFVPPLLQLFIDEPLAQQCSSLRRLFSGGEALPGELRNRVLEQLPGVQLHNRYGPTETAINVTHWQCRISDGLRSPIGRPLAMCCAGCWTANLIR
;
A
#
# COMPACT_ATOMS: atom_id res chain seq x y z
N LEU A 1 -30.89 32.25 9.49
CA LEU A 1 -31.53 33.40 10.17
C LEU A 1 -30.50 34.29 10.86
N GLU A 2 -29.55 33.72 11.62
CA GLU A 2 -28.50 34.47 12.35
C GLU A 2 -27.56 35.22 11.39
N ALA A 3 -27.07 34.56 10.32
CA ALA A 3 -26.25 35.20 9.30
C ALA A 3 -26.99 36.37 8.57
N GLN A 4 -28.30 36.23 8.33
CA GLN A 4 -29.11 37.28 7.73
C GLN A 4 -29.26 38.51 8.64
N ALA A 5 -29.20 38.34 9.96
CA ALA A 5 -29.21 39.44 10.92
C ALA A 5 -27.95 40.31 10.87
N HIS A 6 -26.85 39.80 10.28
CA HIS A 6 -25.57 40.46 10.14
C HIS A 6 -25.13 40.73 8.70
N GLN A 7 -26.10 40.73 7.74
CA GLN A 7 -25.83 40.94 6.32
C GLN A 7 -25.25 42.33 5.98
N ASP A 8 -25.40 43.31 6.88
CA ASP A 8 -24.89 44.68 6.69
C ASP A 8 -23.40 44.82 6.99
N VAL A 9 -22.70 43.74 7.46
CA VAL A 9 -21.27 43.77 7.71
C VAL A 9 -20.53 43.72 6.37
N PRO A 10 -19.71 44.77 6.04
CA PRO A 10 -18.94 44.77 4.80
C PRO A 10 -17.95 43.61 4.75
N PHE A 11 -17.76 43.02 3.56
CA PHE A 11 -16.87 41.91 3.31
C PHE A 11 -15.39 42.22 3.74
N GLU A 12 -14.98 43.46 3.50
CA GLU A 12 -13.64 43.97 3.87
C GLU A 12 -13.38 43.87 5.39
N GLN A 13 -14.41 44.14 6.21
CA GLN A 13 -14.29 43.99 7.67
C GLN A 13 -14.12 42.54 8.10
N LEU A 14 -14.76 41.59 7.38
CA LEU A 14 -14.56 40.15 7.64
C LEU A 14 -13.15 39.73 7.29
N VAL A 15 -12.59 40.19 6.16
CA VAL A 15 -11.22 39.88 5.76
C VAL A 15 -10.20 40.49 6.72
N GLU A 16 -10.48 41.69 7.29
CA GLU A 16 -9.63 42.30 8.32
C GLU A 16 -9.67 41.53 9.64
N ALA A 17 -10.85 41.04 10.05
CA ALA A 17 -11.03 40.28 11.28
C ALA A 17 -10.38 38.89 11.25
N PHE A 18 -10.23 38.31 10.04
CA PHE A 18 -9.65 36.97 9.83
C PHE A 18 -8.41 37.07 8.93
N PRO A 19 -7.20 37.31 9.48
CA PRO A 19 -5.97 37.49 8.68
C PRO A 19 -5.64 36.31 7.74
N GLN A 20 -6.03 35.08 8.13
CA GLN A 20 -5.87 33.87 7.31
C GLN A 20 -6.67 33.92 5.99
N ALA A 21 -7.73 34.72 5.96
CA ALA A 21 -8.56 34.92 4.76
C ALA A 21 -7.83 35.74 3.68
N ARG A 22 -6.73 36.42 3.99
CA ARG A 22 -5.93 37.17 3.01
C ARG A 22 -5.09 36.27 2.13
N GLU A 23 -4.66 35.11 2.62
CA GLU A 23 -3.81 34.17 1.89
C GLU A 23 -4.60 33.16 1.09
N HIS A 24 -5.76 32.70 1.60
CA HIS A 24 -6.52 31.58 1.01
C HIS A 24 -7.97 31.92 0.67
N GLY A 25 -8.41 33.17 0.83
CA GLY A 25 -9.82 33.55 0.72
C GLY A 25 -10.65 33.04 1.91
N LEU A 26 -11.83 33.67 2.14
CA LEU A 26 -12.77 33.24 3.19
C LEU A 26 -13.52 31.96 2.82
N PHE A 27 -13.72 31.72 1.55
CA PHE A 27 -14.40 30.53 1.00
C PHE A 27 -13.98 30.27 -0.45
N GLN A 28 -13.90 29.02 -0.80
CA GLN A 28 -13.53 28.53 -2.12
C GLN A 28 -14.74 28.06 -2.93
N VAL A 29 -15.84 27.75 -2.23
CA VAL A 29 -17.06 27.24 -2.86
C VAL A 29 -18.21 28.21 -2.60
N MET A 30 -18.96 28.56 -3.67
CA MET A 30 -20.13 29.42 -3.61
C MET A 30 -21.35 28.67 -4.10
N PHE A 31 -22.45 28.78 -3.36
CA PHE A 31 -23.80 28.40 -3.82
C PHE A 31 -24.68 29.62 -3.92
N ASN A 32 -25.33 29.82 -5.07
CA ASN A 32 -26.27 30.91 -5.31
C ASN A 32 -27.58 30.35 -5.87
N HIS A 33 -28.70 30.66 -5.22
CA HIS A 33 -30.02 30.31 -5.69
C HIS A 33 -30.81 31.58 -6.01
N GLN A 34 -31.37 31.64 -7.20
CA GLN A 34 -32.19 32.79 -7.66
C GLN A 34 -33.51 32.33 -8.23
N GLN A 35 -34.59 33.06 -7.90
CA GLN A 35 -35.86 32.97 -8.61
C GLN A 35 -35.88 34.00 -9.72
N ARG A 36 -36.03 33.53 -10.96
CA ARG A 36 -35.98 34.37 -12.14
C ARG A 36 -37.37 34.70 -12.66
N ASP A 37 -37.76 35.99 -12.55
CA ASP A 37 -38.96 36.52 -13.13
C ASP A 37 -38.64 37.64 -14.14
N LEU A 38 -38.57 37.32 -15.41
CA LEU A 38 -38.42 38.28 -16.51
C LEU A 38 -39.73 38.83 -17.03
N GLY A 39 -40.87 38.48 -16.42
CA GLY A 39 -42.19 38.85 -16.93
C GLY A 39 -42.48 40.33 -16.85
N ALA A 40 -41.85 41.07 -15.96
CA ALA A 40 -41.96 42.53 -15.91
C ALA A 40 -41.25 43.19 -17.09
N LEU A 41 -40.04 42.71 -17.44
CA LEU A 41 -39.24 43.20 -18.56
C LEU A 41 -39.91 42.92 -19.92
N ARG A 42 -40.58 41.77 -20.07
CA ARG A 42 -41.31 41.42 -21.31
C ARG A 42 -42.61 42.19 -21.51
N ARG A 43 -43.11 42.95 -20.52
CA ARG A 43 -44.30 43.75 -20.54
C ARG A 43 -44.06 45.25 -20.74
N LEU A 44 -42.80 45.64 -20.98
CA LEU A 44 -42.45 47.03 -21.22
C LEU A 44 -43.05 47.49 -22.56
N PRO A 45 -43.91 48.58 -22.59
CA PRO A 45 -44.55 49.06 -23.82
C PRO A 45 -43.49 49.53 -24.83
N GLY A 46 -43.58 49.04 -26.05
CA GLY A 46 -42.68 49.45 -27.14
C GLY A 46 -41.24 48.92 -27.10
N LEU A 47 -40.94 47.99 -26.18
CA LEU A 47 -39.62 47.37 -26.07
C LEU A 47 -39.72 45.83 -26.22
N LEU A 48 -38.85 45.27 -27.03
CA LEU A 48 -38.60 43.83 -27.09
C LEU A 48 -37.35 43.53 -26.26
N ALA A 49 -37.53 42.81 -25.15
CA ALA A 49 -36.41 42.39 -24.31
C ALA A 49 -36.06 40.95 -24.66
N GLU A 50 -34.86 40.78 -25.18
CA GLU A 50 -34.24 39.45 -25.42
C GLU A 50 -33.10 39.21 -24.44
N GLU A 51 -32.99 37.97 -23.99
CA GLU A 51 -31.90 37.56 -23.15
C GLU A 51 -30.74 37.05 -24.01
N LEU A 52 -29.57 37.62 -23.79
CA LEU A 52 -28.33 37.13 -24.41
C LEU A 52 -27.59 36.27 -23.40
N PRO A 53 -27.31 35.00 -23.72
CA PRO A 53 -26.48 34.17 -22.85
C PRO A 53 -25.06 34.75 -22.77
N TRP A 54 -24.69 35.13 -21.58
CA TRP A 54 -23.33 35.60 -21.31
C TRP A 54 -22.58 34.55 -20.53
N HIS A 55 -21.54 33.96 -21.12
CA HIS A 55 -20.66 33.02 -20.45
C HIS A 55 -19.36 33.75 -20.12
N SER A 56 -19.12 33.97 -18.82
CA SER A 56 -17.77 34.36 -18.36
C SER A 56 -16.82 33.19 -18.55
N ARG A 57 -15.58 33.49 -18.97
CA ARG A 57 -14.52 32.51 -19.01
C ARG A 57 -13.61 32.58 -17.78
N GLU A 58 -13.99 33.37 -16.78
CA GLU A 58 -13.24 33.57 -15.55
C GLU A 58 -14.02 32.96 -14.37
N ALA A 59 -13.45 32.00 -13.70
CA ALA A 59 -13.94 31.48 -12.44
C ALA A 59 -13.57 32.45 -11.30
N LYS A 60 -14.54 32.95 -10.54
CA LYS A 60 -14.31 33.83 -9.37
C LYS A 60 -13.97 33.06 -8.11
N PHE A 61 -14.33 31.80 -8.05
CA PHE A 61 -14.11 30.86 -6.96
C PHE A 61 -13.60 29.55 -7.54
N ASP A 62 -13.06 28.68 -6.70
CA ASP A 62 -12.64 27.35 -7.12
C ASP A 62 -13.81 26.58 -7.74
N LEU A 63 -14.99 26.67 -7.11
CA LEU A 63 -16.23 26.08 -7.59
C LEU A 63 -17.43 26.94 -7.22
N GLN A 64 -18.30 27.21 -8.17
CA GLN A 64 -19.55 27.91 -7.94
C GLN A 64 -20.73 27.15 -8.55
N LEU A 65 -21.78 26.92 -7.77
CA LEU A 65 -23.05 26.37 -8.22
C LEU A 65 -24.13 27.48 -8.25
N HIS A 66 -24.60 27.75 -9.41
CA HIS A 66 -25.79 28.58 -9.62
C HIS A 66 -27.02 27.71 -9.84
N SER A 67 -28.07 28.02 -9.10
CA SER A 67 -29.36 27.38 -9.21
C SER A 67 -30.39 28.45 -9.53
N GLU A 68 -31.09 28.29 -10.62
CA GLU A 68 -32.08 29.25 -11.11
C GLU A 68 -33.44 28.59 -11.29
N GLU A 69 -34.49 29.10 -10.62
CA GLU A 69 -35.86 28.63 -10.75
C GLU A 69 -36.67 29.60 -11.61
N ASP A 70 -37.30 29.10 -12.66
CA ASP A 70 -38.24 29.87 -13.49
C ASP A 70 -39.65 29.88 -12.90
N ARG A 71 -40.54 30.65 -13.49
CA ARG A 71 -41.98 30.77 -13.08
C ARG A 71 -42.77 29.47 -13.14
N ASN A 72 -42.29 28.48 -13.90
CA ASN A 72 -42.94 27.19 -14.05
C ASN A 72 -42.38 26.15 -13.05
N GLY A 73 -41.49 26.59 -12.15
CA GLY A 73 -40.80 25.69 -11.20
C GLY A 73 -39.69 24.86 -11.84
N ARG A 74 -39.26 25.21 -13.05
CA ARG A 74 -38.10 24.51 -13.68
C ARG A 74 -36.80 25.03 -13.07
N LEU A 75 -36.00 24.12 -12.58
CA LEU A 75 -34.69 24.39 -12.02
C LEU A 75 -33.59 24.21 -13.08
N THR A 76 -32.79 25.24 -13.29
CA THR A 76 -31.58 25.20 -14.11
C THR A 76 -30.36 25.29 -13.19
N LEU A 77 -29.40 24.41 -13.39
CA LEU A 77 -28.14 24.36 -12.61
C LEU A 77 -26.97 24.69 -13.52
N SER A 78 -26.05 25.52 -13.04
CA SER A 78 -24.84 25.92 -13.74
C SER A 78 -23.66 25.78 -12.79
N PHE A 79 -22.59 25.12 -13.24
CA PHE A 79 -21.33 24.96 -12.49
C PHE A 79 -20.27 25.78 -13.17
N ASP A 80 -19.74 26.79 -12.46
CA ASP A 80 -18.57 27.55 -12.85
C ASP A 80 -17.39 27.05 -11.97
N TYR A 81 -16.26 26.72 -12.58
CA TYR A 81 -15.13 26.13 -11.87
C TYR A 81 -13.78 26.53 -12.47
N ALA A 82 -12.73 26.49 -11.65
CA ALA A 82 -11.37 26.69 -12.10
C ALA A 82 -10.84 25.40 -12.76
N ASP A 83 -10.57 25.47 -14.06
CA ASP A 83 -10.09 24.34 -14.88
C ASP A 83 -8.66 23.90 -14.51
N GLU A 84 -7.92 24.73 -13.79
CA GLU A 84 -6.64 24.37 -13.18
C GLU A 84 -6.80 23.40 -11.98
N LEU A 85 -7.98 23.38 -11.33
CA LEU A 85 -8.25 22.58 -10.13
C LEU A 85 -9.13 21.36 -10.41
N PHE A 86 -9.99 21.43 -11.41
CA PHE A 86 -10.99 20.38 -11.70
C PHE A 86 -10.97 19.97 -13.16
N GLU A 87 -10.90 18.68 -13.39
CA GLU A 87 -11.16 18.10 -14.71
C GLU A 87 -12.64 18.25 -15.08
N HIS A 88 -12.93 18.53 -16.33
CA HIS A 88 -14.30 18.70 -16.83
C HIS A 88 -15.22 17.51 -16.47
N ASP A 89 -14.74 16.28 -16.67
CA ASP A 89 -15.51 15.07 -16.40
C ASP A 89 -15.86 14.92 -14.92
N THR A 90 -15.01 15.42 -14.01
CA THR A 90 -15.29 15.47 -12.57
C THR A 90 -16.48 16.37 -12.27
N ILE A 91 -16.56 17.55 -12.90
CA ILE A 91 -17.68 18.47 -12.72
C ILE A 91 -18.97 17.92 -13.35
N VAL A 92 -18.88 17.27 -14.50
CA VAL A 92 -20.02 16.58 -15.12
C VAL A 92 -20.59 15.51 -14.21
N ALA A 93 -19.74 14.65 -13.63
CA ALA A 93 -20.17 13.64 -12.67
C ALA A 93 -20.79 14.26 -11.42
N MET A 94 -20.19 15.33 -10.86
CA MET A 94 -20.72 16.07 -9.71
C MET A 94 -22.11 16.64 -10.00
N ALA A 95 -22.32 17.23 -11.18
CA ALA A 95 -23.62 17.75 -11.60
C ALA A 95 -24.69 16.64 -11.69
N GLN A 96 -24.34 15.49 -12.24
CA GLN A 96 -25.23 14.33 -12.32
C GLN A 96 -25.59 13.79 -10.93
N HIS A 97 -24.63 13.67 -10.02
CA HIS A 97 -24.84 13.25 -8.63
C HIS A 97 -25.73 14.24 -7.88
N TYR A 98 -25.54 15.56 -8.10
CA TYR A 98 -26.36 16.59 -7.48
C TYR A 98 -27.83 16.53 -7.96
N VAL A 99 -28.06 16.37 -9.27
CA VAL A 99 -29.43 16.21 -9.83
C VAL A 99 -30.08 14.95 -9.25
N ARG A 100 -29.36 13.86 -9.11
CA ARG A 100 -29.85 12.61 -8.54
C ARG A 100 -30.22 12.77 -7.07
N LEU A 101 -29.36 13.45 -6.28
CA LEU A 101 -29.65 13.80 -4.89
C LEU A 101 -30.95 14.57 -4.77
N LEU A 102 -31.10 15.66 -5.54
CA LEU A 102 -32.32 16.49 -5.54
C LEU A 102 -33.57 15.68 -5.91
N THR A 103 -33.46 14.79 -6.90
CA THR A 103 -34.54 13.92 -7.33
C THR A 103 -35.01 12.99 -6.20
N GLN A 104 -34.09 12.34 -5.52
CA GLN A 104 -34.43 11.41 -4.41
C GLN A 104 -35.05 12.16 -3.23
N VAL A 105 -34.47 13.28 -2.81
CA VAL A 105 -34.96 14.07 -1.69
C VAL A 105 -36.33 14.66 -2.00
N SER A 106 -36.57 15.08 -3.25
CA SER A 106 -37.91 15.59 -3.66
C SER A 106 -38.99 14.50 -3.66
N GLN A 107 -38.62 13.26 -3.93
CA GLN A 107 -39.55 12.12 -3.91
C GLN A 107 -39.77 11.56 -2.50
N GLN A 108 -38.76 11.64 -1.64
CA GLN A 108 -38.79 11.09 -0.29
C GLN A 108 -38.15 12.08 0.70
N ALA A 109 -38.91 13.05 1.16
CA ALA A 109 -38.40 14.09 2.08
C ALA A 109 -37.88 13.57 3.43
N GLN A 110 -38.21 12.35 3.81
CA GLN A 110 -37.77 11.68 5.05
C GLN A 110 -36.64 10.69 4.82
N LEU A 111 -36.02 10.68 3.61
CA LEU A 111 -34.90 9.80 3.31
C LEU A 111 -33.72 10.11 4.23
N ALA A 112 -33.17 9.09 4.91
CA ALA A 112 -31.98 9.28 5.72
C ALA A 112 -30.76 9.54 4.84
N LEU A 113 -29.82 10.38 5.29
CA LEU A 113 -28.62 10.72 4.52
C LEU A 113 -27.80 9.50 4.10
N GLY A 114 -27.78 8.45 4.94
CA GLY A 114 -27.07 7.20 4.65
C GLY A 114 -27.72 6.35 3.56
N ASP A 115 -29.00 6.61 3.21
CA ASP A 115 -29.74 5.85 2.20
C ASP A 115 -29.72 6.53 0.82
N VAL A 116 -29.13 7.73 0.72
CA VAL A 116 -29.00 8.47 -0.53
C VAL A 116 -28.04 7.75 -1.47
N GLN A 117 -28.51 7.43 -2.68
CA GLN A 117 -27.73 6.79 -3.74
C GLN A 117 -27.20 7.86 -4.71
N LEU A 118 -25.94 8.29 -4.55
CA LEU A 118 -25.33 9.29 -5.44
C LEU A 118 -24.94 8.70 -6.80
N LEU A 119 -24.46 7.44 -6.81
CA LEU A 119 -23.98 6.78 -8.01
C LEU A 119 -25.12 6.26 -8.89
N SER A 120 -24.93 6.32 -10.20
CA SER A 120 -25.82 5.68 -11.17
C SER A 120 -25.67 4.14 -11.15
N ALA A 121 -26.61 3.44 -11.76
CA ALA A 121 -26.49 1.99 -11.93
C ALA A 121 -25.25 1.62 -12.75
N GLU A 122 -24.94 2.41 -13.77
CA GLU A 122 -23.76 2.25 -14.62
C GLU A 122 -22.46 2.47 -13.83
N GLU A 123 -22.43 3.52 -12.97
CA GLU A 123 -21.26 3.79 -12.11
C GLU A 123 -21.08 2.71 -11.04
N GLN A 124 -22.19 2.21 -10.47
CA GLN A 124 -22.13 1.06 -9.53
C GLN A 124 -21.64 -0.21 -10.21
N GLU A 125 -22.12 -0.49 -11.43
CA GLU A 125 -21.65 -1.63 -12.21
C GLU A 125 -20.17 -1.47 -12.58
N GLN A 126 -19.73 -0.29 -12.97
CA GLN A 126 -18.34 0.01 -13.26
C GLN A 126 -17.44 -0.17 -12.01
N GLN A 127 -17.89 0.29 -10.84
CA GLN A 127 -17.18 0.04 -9.58
C GLN A 127 -17.14 -1.46 -9.26
N ALA A 128 -18.23 -2.16 -9.46
CA ALA A 128 -18.27 -3.61 -9.29
C ALA A 128 -17.30 -4.33 -10.23
N GLN A 129 -17.22 -3.91 -11.49
CA GLN A 129 -16.26 -4.44 -12.47
C GLN A 129 -14.80 -4.14 -12.08
N TRP A 130 -14.53 -2.95 -11.55
CA TRP A 130 -13.18 -2.59 -11.08
C TRP A 130 -12.77 -3.37 -9.82
N SER A 131 -13.75 -3.71 -8.96
CA SER A 131 -13.53 -4.49 -7.74
C SER A 131 -13.56 -6.00 -7.95
N ALA A 132 -14.17 -6.47 -9.03
CA ALA A 132 -14.27 -7.89 -9.38
C ALA A 132 -13.09 -8.32 -10.23
N ALA A 133 -11.93 -8.50 -9.62
CA ALA A 133 -10.83 -9.19 -10.29
C ALA A 133 -10.86 -10.67 -9.87
N PRO A 134 -11.30 -11.59 -10.75
CA PRO A 134 -11.35 -13.00 -10.40
C PRO A 134 -9.94 -13.56 -10.20
N CYS A 135 -9.71 -14.22 -9.09
CA CYS A 135 -8.52 -15.01 -8.88
C CYS A 135 -8.92 -16.42 -8.47
N ALA A 136 -8.24 -17.42 -9.04
CA ALA A 136 -8.35 -18.78 -8.55
C ALA A 136 -7.69 -18.85 -7.16
N PRO A 137 -8.34 -19.46 -6.15
CA PRO A 137 -7.74 -19.60 -4.82
C PRO A 137 -6.41 -20.34 -4.91
N ALA A 138 -5.46 -19.94 -4.09
CA ALA A 138 -4.18 -20.64 -4.01
C ALA A 138 -4.40 -22.09 -3.54
N THR A 139 -3.83 -23.03 -4.26
CA THR A 139 -3.95 -24.46 -3.97
C THR A 139 -2.78 -25.00 -3.15
N LEU A 140 -1.70 -24.23 -3.01
CA LEU A 140 -0.50 -24.58 -2.26
C LEU A 140 -0.07 -23.39 -1.38
N TRP A 141 0.22 -23.68 -0.12
CA TRP A 141 0.75 -22.68 0.82
C TRP A 141 2.23 -22.43 0.59
N LEU A 142 2.74 -21.35 1.18
CA LEU A 142 4.12 -20.90 0.96
C LEU A 142 5.17 -22.00 1.23
N PRO A 143 5.15 -22.77 2.36
CA PRO A 143 6.14 -23.83 2.60
C PRO A 143 6.19 -24.88 1.49
N GLU A 144 5.04 -25.29 0.97
CA GLU A 144 4.94 -26.30 -0.09
C GLU A 144 5.48 -25.77 -1.44
N ARG A 145 5.21 -24.49 -1.74
CA ARG A 145 5.73 -23.82 -2.94
C ARG A 145 7.26 -23.72 -2.90
N LEU A 146 7.81 -23.33 -1.75
CA LEU A 146 9.24 -23.28 -1.50
C LEU A 146 9.89 -24.65 -1.67
N ASP A 147 9.30 -25.70 -1.09
CA ASP A 147 9.82 -27.08 -1.20
C ASP A 147 9.73 -27.60 -2.65
N ARG A 148 8.69 -27.24 -3.37
CA ARG A 148 8.56 -27.59 -4.80
C ARG A 148 9.68 -26.95 -5.62
N GLN A 149 9.94 -25.67 -5.42
CA GLN A 149 11.01 -24.96 -6.13
C GLN A 149 12.39 -25.54 -5.82
N ALA A 150 12.68 -25.82 -4.55
CA ALA A 150 13.95 -26.43 -4.15
C ALA A 150 14.19 -27.81 -4.78
N ARG A 151 13.13 -28.61 -4.95
CA ARG A 151 13.22 -29.89 -5.67
C ARG A 151 13.40 -29.74 -7.18
N GLN A 152 12.86 -28.68 -7.77
CA GLN A 152 12.98 -28.43 -9.22
C GLN A 152 14.37 -27.92 -9.61
N THR A 153 14.99 -27.09 -8.79
CA THR A 153 16.27 -26.45 -9.10
C THR A 153 17.24 -26.48 -7.92
N PRO A 154 17.61 -27.66 -7.41
CA PRO A 154 18.37 -27.78 -6.14
C PRO A 154 19.75 -27.13 -6.19
N GLU A 155 20.44 -27.19 -7.32
CA GLU A 155 21.82 -26.69 -7.49
C GLU A 155 21.90 -25.21 -7.88
N ARG A 156 20.75 -24.57 -8.13
CA ARG A 156 20.74 -23.13 -8.44
C ARG A 156 21.00 -22.29 -7.20
N ILE A 157 21.70 -21.18 -7.42
CA ILE A 157 21.92 -20.19 -6.35
C ILE A 157 20.59 -19.52 -6.02
N ALA A 158 20.15 -19.73 -4.78
CA ALA A 158 18.94 -19.12 -4.21
C ALA A 158 19.24 -17.80 -3.54
N LEU A 159 20.35 -17.74 -2.80
CA LEU A 159 20.70 -16.63 -1.94
C LEU A 159 22.14 -16.18 -2.22
N VAL A 160 22.35 -14.86 -2.30
CA VAL A 160 23.65 -14.23 -2.47
C VAL A 160 23.80 -13.10 -1.45
N TRP A 161 24.98 -12.93 -0.90
CA TRP A 161 25.34 -11.80 -0.04
C TRP A 161 26.83 -11.49 -0.21
N GLU A 162 27.30 -10.38 0.33
CA GLU A 162 28.73 -10.07 0.31
C GLU A 162 29.49 -11.10 1.16
N GLY A 163 30.28 -11.92 0.49
CA GLY A 163 31.07 -12.99 1.13
C GLY A 163 30.55 -14.39 0.89
N GLY A 164 29.43 -14.61 0.17
CA GLY A 164 28.99 -15.96 -0.11
C GLY A 164 27.69 -16.12 -0.89
N SER A 165 27.33 -17.38 -1.07
CA SER A 165 26.06 -17.76 -1.69
C SER A 165 25.60 -19.12 -1.14
N LEU A 166 24.29 -19.38 -1.25
CA LEU A 166 23.69 -20.70 -0.99
C LEU A 166 22.82 -21.10 -2.18
N ASP A 167 22.92 -22.34 -2.57
CA ASP A 167 21.97 -22.96 -3.49
C ASP A 167 20.63 -23.31 -2.79
N PHE A 168 19.61 -23.65 -3.57
CA PHE A 168 18.31 -24.01 -3.03
C PHE A 168 18.37 -25.23 -2.12
N ALA A 169 19.16 -26.27 -2.47
CA ALA A 169 19.28 -27.47 -1.67
C ALA A 169 19.88 -27.16 -0.30
N SER A 170 20.97 -26.41 -0.25
CA SER A 170 21.67 -26.04 0.98
C SER A 170 20.84 -25.12 1.87
N LEU A 171 20.18 -24.11 1.29
CA LEU A 171 19.28 -23.22 2.00
C LEU A 171 18.13 -23.99 2.65
N HIS A 172 17.49 -24.89 1.87
CA HIS A 172 16.36 -25.67 2.36
C HIS A 172 16.77 -26.73 3.36
N ALA A 173 17.95 -27.36 3.19
CA ALA A 173 18.46 -28.32 4.17
C ALA A 173 18.67 -27.67 5.54
N GLN A 174 19.27 -26.47 5.59
CA GLN A 174 19.47 -25.73 6.83
C GLN A 174 18.11 -25.31 7.44
N ALA A 175 17.18 -24.76 6.63
CA ALA A 175 15.87 -24.37 7.10
C ALA A 175 15.05 -25.59 7.61
N ASN A 176 15.13 -26.74 6.94
CA ASN A 176 14.42 -27.95 7.36
C ASN A 176 14.96 -28.50 8.69
N ARG A 177 16.27 -28.53 8.90
CA ARG A 177 16.87 -28.95 10.17
C ARG A 177 16.37 -28.07 11.32
N LEU A 178 16.41 -26.74 11.15
CA LEU A 178 15.90 -25.80 12.13
C LEU A 178 14.37 -25.94 12.32
N ALA A 179 13.61 -26.20 11.26
CA ALA A 179 12.18 -26.42 11.35
C ALA A 179 11.82 -27.68 12.17
N HIS A 180 12.57 -28.78 12.03
CA HIS A 180 12.41 -29.96 12.86
C HIS A 180 12.72 -29.68 14.34
N TYR A 181 13.80 -28.94 14.62
CA TYR A 181 14.12 -28.48 15.96
C TYR A 181 12.98 -27.63 16.56
N LEU A 182 12.44 -26.69 15.80
CA LEU A 182 11.33 -25.85 16.24
C LEU A 182 10.06 -26.67 16.53
N ARG A 183 9.78 -27.68 15.74
CA ARG A 183 8.65 -28.59 15.98
C ARG A 183 8.83 -29.42 17.26
N ASP A 184 10.05 -29.84 17.56
CA ASP A 184 10.36 -30.50 18.85
C ASP A 184 10.10 -29.57 20.04
N LYS A 185 10.27 -28.23 19.82
CA LYS A 185 9.91 -27.18 20.79
C LYS A 185 8.42 -26.83 20.82
N GLY A 186 7.59 -27.56 20.08
CA GLY A 186 6.13 -27.36 20.07
C GLY A 186 5.64 -26.36 19.02
N VAL A 187 6.47 -25.86 18.11
CA VAL A 187 6.03 -24.95 17.04
C VAL A 187 5.16 -25.71 16.03
N GLY A 188 4.02 -25.16 15.71
CA GLY A 188 3.01 -25.67 14.78
C GLY A 188 2.02 -24.58 14.38
N PRO A 189 0.89 -24.95 13.74
CA PRO A 189 -0.12 -24.00 13.29
C PRO A 189 -0.53 -23.01 14.39
N ASP A 190 -0.56 -21.72 14.03
CA ASP A 190 -0.90 -20.57 14.88
C ASP A 190 0.04 -20.33 16.09
N ILE A 191 1.10 -21.15 16.25
CA ILE A 191 2.13 -20.87 17.24
C ILE A 191 3.06 -19.77 16.68
N LYS A 192 3.13 -18.67 17.42
CA LYS A 192 3.96 -17.53 17.08
C LYS A 192 5.38 -17.71 17.61
N VAL A 193 6.38 -17.38 16.76
CA VAL A 193 7.80 -17.41 17.11
C VAL A 193 8.40 -16.06 16.81
N ALA A 194 8.94 -15.38 17.82
CA ALA A 194 9.66 -14.13 17.60
C ALA A 194 11.02 -14.41 16.92
N ILE A 195 11.43 -13.48 16.07
CA ILE A 195 12.76 -13.50 15.45
C ILE A 195 13.37 -12.11 15.50
N ALA A 196 14.52 -11.98 16.18
CA ALA A 196 15.32 -10.78 16.29
C ALA A 196 16.71 -11.07 15.76
N ALA A 197 17.00 -10.67 14.54
CA ALA A 197 18.28 -10.93 13.89
C ALA A 197 18.63 -9.82 12.89
N GLU A 198 19.92 -9.55 12.77
CA GLU A 198 20.42 -8.72 11.67
C GLU A 198 20.21 -9.40 10.32
N ARG A 199 20.16 -8.58 9.26
CA ARG A 199 20.02 -9.10 7.90
C ARG A 199 21.21 -9.96 7.52
N SER A 200 20.95 -11.24 7.33
CA SER A 200 21.95 -12.29 7.13
C SER A 200 21.28 -13.54 6.55
N PRO A 201 22.05 -14.50 6.03
CA PRO A 201 21.51 -15.81 5.67
C PRO A 201 20.78 -16.51 6.81
N GLN A 202 21.26 -16.38 8.05
CA GLN A 202 20.62 -16.96 9.25
C GLN A 202 19.22 -16.39 9.49
N LEU A 203 19.01 -15.09 9.28
CA LEU A 203 17.68 -14.48 9.37
C LEU A 203 16.72 -15.17 8.40
N LEU A 204 17.11 -15.32 7.13
CA LEU A 204 16.24 -15.93 6.12
C LEU A 204 15.99 -17.41 6.44
N ILE A 205 17.01 -18.15 6.88
CA ILE A 205 16.86 -19.55 7.32
C ILE A 205 15.88 -19.63 8.49
N GLY A 206 15.97 -18.71 9.45
CA GLY A 206 15.03 -18.63 10.59
C GLY A 206 13.60 -18.40 10.16
N LEU A 207 13.34 -17.42 9.27
CA LEU A 207 12.01 -17.14 8.71
C LEU A 207 11.44 -18.37 7.97
N LEU A 208 12.26 -18.99 7.12
CA LEU A 208 11.87 -20.21 6.41
C LEU A 208 11.58 -21.36 7.37
N ALA A 209 12.40 -21.54 8.41
CA ALA A 209 12.23 -22.61 9.38
C ALA A 209 10.95 -22.47 10.20
N ILE A 210 10.59 -21.27 10.63
CA ILE A 210 9.34 -21.02 11.35
C ILE A 210 8.14 -21.39 10.47
N LEU A 211 8.10 -20.93 9.22
CA LEU A 211 7.02 -21.26 8.29
C LEU A 211 6.98 -22.76 7.96
N LYS A 212 8.14 -23.41 7.79
CA LYS A 212 8.26 -24.84 7.54
C LYS A 212 7.95 -25.71 8.79
N ALA A 213 8.01 -25.14 9.99
CA ALA A 213 7.51 -25.78 11.20
C ALA A 213 5.98 -25.68 11.33
N GLY A 214 5.34 -24.81 10.53
CA GLY A 214 3.94 -24.49 10.55
C GLY A 214 3.60 -23.29 11.42
N GLY A 215 4.57 -22.63 12.03
CA GLY A 215 4.39 -21.46 12.90
C GLY A 215 4.29 -20.15 12.13
N ALA A 216 3.93 -19.09 12.87
CA ALA A 216 3.89 -17.71 12.37
C ALA A 216 5.07 -16.92 12.94
N TYR A 217 5.85 -16.24 12.10
CA TYR A 217 6.95 -15.43 12.62
C TYR A 217 6.47 -14.03 13.07
N VAL A 218 7.10 -13.53 14.16
CA VAL A 218 6.92 -12.18 14.70
C VAL A 218 8.28 -11.49 14.59
N PRO A 219 8.50 -10.63 13.59
CA PRO A 219 9.78 -9.98 13.40
C PRO A 219 9.99 -8.88 14.43
N LEU A 220 11.13 -8.88 15.09
CA LEU A 220 11.58 -7.86 16.02
C LEU A 220 12.85 -7.23 15.43
N ASP A 221 12.83 -5.93 15.20
CA ASP A 221 14.00 -5.22 14.71
C ASP A 221 14.94 -4.95 15.90
N PRO A 222 16.18 -5.48 15.91
CA PRO A 222 17.12 -5.27 17.02
C PRO A 222 17.43 -3.80 17.29
N ASP A 223 17.28 -2.91 16.30
CA ASP A 223 17.50 -1.46 16.43
C ASP A 223 16.36 -0.76 17.21
N TYR A 224 15.27 -1.46 17.56
CA TYR A 224 14.17 -0.85 18.33
C TYR A 224 14.54 -0.66 19.78
N PRO A 225 13.99 0.40 20.46
CA PRO A 225 14.15 0.59 21.89
C PRO A 225 13.71 -0.66 22.69
N MET A 226 14.46 -0.96 23.77
CA MET A 226 14.23 -2.14 24.62
C MET A 226 12.78 -2.24 25.13
N ASP A 227 12.17 -1.11 25.54
CA ASP A 227 10.80 -1.07 26.04
C ASP A 227 9.80 -1.48 24.95
N ARG A 228 10.07 -1.09 23.70
CA ARG A 228 9.24 -1.49 22.55
C ARG A 228 9.35 -2.97 22.26
N LEU A 229 10.57 -3.52 22.28
CA LEU A 229 10.81 -4.95 22.09
C LEU A 229 10.15 -5.77 23.19
N ALA A 230 10.28 -5.33 24.47
CA ALA A 230 9.65 -5.99 25.62
C ALA A 230 8.13 -6.00 25.50
N TYR A 231 7.53 -4.86 25.10
CA TYR A 231 6.09 -4.77 24.85
C TYR A 231 5.65 -5.76 23.75
N MET A 232 6.35 -5.79 22.60
CA MET A 232 6.01 -6.64 21.47
C MET A 232 6.12 -8.13 21.83
N LEU A 233 7.13 -8.54 22.61
CA LEU A 233 7.25 -9.90 23.12
C LEU A 233 6.09 -10.29 24.03
N GLN A 234 5.72 -9.40 24.96
CA GLN A 234 4.63 -9.65 25.90
C GLN A 234 3.26 -9.69 25.18
N ASP A 235 2.97 -8.68 24.34
CA ASP A 235 1.69 -8.53 23.65
C ASP A 235 1.47 -9.65 22.62
N SER A 236 2.53 -10.07 21.92
CA SER A 236 2.44 -11.18 20.97
C SER A 236 2.20 -12.53 21.64
N GLY A 237 2.55 -12.69 22.92
CA GLY A 237 2.44 -13.93 23.65
C GLY A 237 3.30 -15.05 23.06
N VAL A 238 4.49 -14.72 22.54
CA VAL A 238 5.45 -15.71 22.03
C VAL A 238 6.16 -16.39 23.20
N GLU A 239 6.39 -17.70 23.07
CA GLU A 239 7.15 -18.49 24.03
C GLU A 239 8.59 -18.79 23.53
N LEU A 240 8.87 -18.48 22.29
CA LEU A 240 10.18 -18.74 21.65
C LEU A 240 10.65 -17.51 20.88
N LEU A 241 11.91 -17.12 21.12
CA LEU A 241 12.63 -16.06 20.42
C LEU A 241 13.87 -16.63 19.74
N LEU A 242 13.92 -16.54 18.41
CA LEU A 242 15.12 -16.83 17.64
C LEU A 242 15.97 -15.57 17.50
N THR A 243 17.27 -15.70 17.72
CA THR A 243 18.22 -14.59 17.60
C THR A 243 19.59 -15.06 17.11
N GLN A 244 20.55 -14.16 17.09
CA GLN A 244 21.99 -14.40 16.88
C GLN A 244 22.75 -14.20 18.19
N SER A 245 23.83 -14.93 18.40
CA SER A 245 24.56 -14.97 19.69
C SER A 245 25.07 -13.59 20.13
N HIS A 246 25.52 -12.77 19.18
CA HIS A 246 26.00 -11.41 19.46
C HIS A 246 24.91 -10.43 19.90
N LEU A 247 23.63 -10.70 19.62
CA LEU A 247 22.49 -9.86 20.00
C LEU A 247 21.88 -10.23 21.36
N LEU A 248 22.32 -11.32 22.00
CA LEU A 248 21.72 -11.79 23.27
C LEU A 248 21.75 -10.75 24.40
N GLY A 249 22.76 -9.87 24.40
CA GLY A 249 22.89 -8.79 25.41
C GLY A 249 22.02 -7.57 25.12
N ASP A 250 21.53 -7.42 23.89
CA ASP A 250 20.80 -6.25 23.40
C ASP A 250 19.30 -6.50 23.30
N LEU A 251 18.84 -7.69 23.72
CA LEU A 251 17.42 -8.05 23.68
C LEU A 251 16.82 -8.15 25.08
N PRO A 252 15.55 -7.75 25.27
CA PRO A 252 14.89 -7.85 26.57
C PRO A 252 14.69 -9.29 26.99
N SER A 253 14.93 -9.60 28.24
CA SER A 253 14.50 -10.85 28.86
C SER A 253 13.02 -10.76 29.19
N ALA A 254 12.23 -11.72 28.71
CA ALA A 254 10.80 -11.82 29.01
C ALA A 254 10.50 -13.15 29.73
N GLU A 255 9.72 -13.08 30.80
CA GLU A 255 9.33 -14.29 31.54
C GLU A 255 8.53 -15.24 30.64
N GLY A 256 8.88 -16.52 30.66
CA GLY A 256 8.25 -17.54 29.83
C GLY A 256 8.76 -17.61 28.39
N VAL A 257 9.65 -16.74 27.95
CA VAL A 257 10.22 -16.75 26.59
C VAL A 257 11.58 -17.45 26.59
N CYS A 258 11.66 -18.55 25.86
CA CYS A 258 12.92 -19.27 25.60
C CYS A 258 13.67 -18.57 24.43
N THR A 259 14.84 -18.00 24.71
CA THR A 259 15.69 -17.38 23.68
C THR A 259 16.70 -18.38 23.13
N VAL A 260 16.77 -18.50 21.80
CA VAL A 260 17.62 -19.45 21.08
C VAL A 260 18.50 -18.69 20.09
N ALA A 261 19.81 -18.79 20.27
CA ALA A 261 20.81 -18.26 19.32
C ALA A 261 20.99 -19.26 18.17
N MET A 262 20.53 -18.91 16.97
CA MET A 262 20.49 -19.81 15.81
C MET A 262 21.89 -20.23 15.33
N ASP A 263 22.87 -19.35 15.46
CA ASP A 263 24.24 -19.52 15.02
C ASP A 263 25.06 -20.44 15.94
N THR A 264 24.57 -20.76 17.13
CA THR A 264 25.22 -21.68 18.10
C THR A 264 24.56 -23.05 18.15
N LEU A 265 23.47 -23.27 17.40
CA LEU A 265 22.75 -24.54 17.40
C LEU A 265 23.52 -25.62 16.62
N HIS A 266 23.64 -26.80 17.22
CA HIS A 266 24.11 -28.00 16.54
C HIS A 266 22.95 -28.78 15.94
N LEU A 267 22.68 -28.55 14.65
CA LEU A 267 21.48 -29.08 13.96
C LEU A 267 21.81 -30.31 13.07
N ASP A 268 23.03 -30.84 13.08
CA ASP A 268 23.44 -31.89 12.15
C ASP A 268 22.70 -33.22 12.32
N SER A 269 22.19 -33.51 13.51
CA SER A 269 21.36 -34.67 13.77
C SER A 269 19.93 -34.59 13.29
N TRP A 270 19.47 -33.39 12.89
CA TRP A 270 18.09 -33.19 12.46
C TRP A 270 17.89 -33.47 10.95
N PRO A 271 16.70 -33.97 10.54
CA PRO A 271 16.45 -34.32 9.14
C PRO A 271 16.58 -33.13 8.20
N VAL A 272 17.16 -33.34 7.02
CA VAL A 272 17.22 -32.36 5.93
C VAL A 272 15.95 -32.32 5.08
N SER A 273 15.10 -33.32 5.21
CA SER A 273 13.81 -33.37 4.52
C SER A 273 12.81 -32.41 5.15
N ALA A 274 11.91 -31.85 4.34
CA ALA A 274 10.87 -30.97 4.83
C ALA A 274 9.95 -31.67 5.86
N PRO A 275 9.58 -31.01 6.95
CA PRO A 275 8.60 -31.55 7.89
C PRO A 275 7.24 -31.73 7.21
N ARG A 276 6.49 -32.75 7.59
CA ARG A 276 5.11 -32.90 7.17
C ARG A 276 4.24 -31.91 7.93
N LEU A 277 3.52 -31.06 7.21
CA LEU A 277 2.64 -30.06 7.76
C LEU A 277 1.18 -30.44 7.54
N ASN A 278 0.33 -30.05 8.48
CA ASN A 278 -1.12 -30.02 8.33
C ASN A 278 -1.57 -28.57 8.51
N LEU A 279 -1.30 -27.75 7.47
CA LEU A 279 -1.63 -26.33 7.46
C LEU A 279 -2.96 -26.08 6.76
N HIS A 280 -3.75 -25.20 7.36
CA HIS A 280 -4.93 -24.62 6.74
C HIS A 280 -4.62 -23.20 6.25
N GLY A 281 -5.34 -22.74 5.22
CA GLY A 281 -5.16 -21.39 4.69
C GLY A 281 -5.35 -20.27 5.71
N ASP A 282 -6.23 -20.47 6.69
CA ASP A 282 -6.52 -19.49 7.74
C ASP A 282 -5.48 -19.45 8.88
N ASN A 283 -4.55 -20.43 8.95
CA ASN A 283 -3.47 -20.35 9.92
C ASN A 283 -2.56 -19.15 9.63
N LEU A 284 -2.04 -18.54 10.70
CA LEU A 284 -1.15 -17.38 10.60
C LEU A 284 0.17 -17.73 9.94
N ALA A 285 0.64 -16.88 9.03
CA ALA A 285 1.97 -16.94 8.45
C ALA A 285 2.94 -15.97 9.15
N TYR A 286 2.47 -14.79 9.50
CA TYR A 286 3.25 -13.78 10.22
C TYR A 286 2.39 -12.81 11.01
N VAL A 287 3.02 -12.15 12.01
CA VAL A 287 2.43 -11.03 12.75
C VAL A 287 3.41 -9.86 12.75
N ILE A 288 3.08 -8.78 12.07
CA ILE A 288 3.91 -7.57 11.99
C ILE A 288 3.27 -6.46 12.81
N TYR A 289 4.09 -5.75 13.62
CA TYR A 289 3.65 -4.67 14.48
C TYR A 289 3.66 -3.33 13.74
N THR A 290 2.53 -2.64 13.75
CA THR A 290 2.36 -1.31 13.17
C THR A 290 2.16 -0.27 14.27
N SER A 291 2.35 1.03 13.94
CA SER A 291 2.05 2.13 14.86
C SER A 291 0.55 2.21 15.11
N GLY A 292 0.13 2.02 16.35
CA GLY A 292 -1.28 2.17 16.75
C GLY A 292 -1.70 3.63 16.90
N SER A 293 -2.97 3.94 16.61
CA SER A 293 -3.58 5.26 16.83
C SER A 293 -3.58 5.72 18.29
N THR A 294 -3.40 4.79 19.23
CA THR A 294 -3.32 5.04 20.68
C THR A 294 -1.89 5.20 21.20
N GLY A 295 -0.89 5.23 20.31
CA GLY A 295 0.54 5.32 20.66
C GLY A 295 1.21 3.98 20.97
N GLN A 296 0.45 2.91 21.24
CA GLN A 296 1.00 1.55 21.43
C GLN A 296 1.02 0.78 20.10
N PRO A 297 2.10 0.03 19.80
CA PRO A 297 2.15 -0.83 18.62
C PRO A 297 1.03 -1.88 18.62
N LYS A 298 0.50 -2.21 17.43
CA LYS A 298 -0.51 -3.25 17.24
C LYS A 298 0.02 -4.36 16.36
N GLY A 299 -0.11 -5.61 16.80
CA GLY A 299 0.24 -6.79 16.02
C GLY A 299 -0.83 -7.10 14.97
N VAL A 300 -0.43 -7.13 13.70
CA VAL A 300 -1.29 -7.47 12.56
C VAL A 300 -0.94 -8.86 12.06
N GLY A 301 -1.87 -9.80 12.23
CA GLY A 301 -1.73 -11.17 11.76
C GLY A 301 -2.20 -11.34 10.32
N ASN A 302 -1.38 -12.00 9.50
CA ASN A 302 -1.74 -12.37 8.13
C ASN A 302 -1.65 -13.88 7.93
N THR A 303 -2.60 -14.42 7.16
CA THR A 303 -2.77 -15.87 6.98
C THR A 303 -1.96 -16.43 5.81
N HIS A 304 -1.75 -17.75 5.79
CA HIS A 304 -1.12 -18.45 4.68
C HIS A 304 -1.89 -18.29 3.36
N ALA A 305 -3.23 -18.25 3.40
CA ALA A 305 -4.04 -18.01 2.21
C ALA A 305 -3.77 -16.61 1.64
N ALA A 306 -3.88 -15.56 2.46
CA ALA A 306 -3.65 -14.19 2.02
C ALA A 306 -2.25 -13.99 1.43
N LEU A 307 -1.23 -14.59 2.07
CA LEU A 307 0.16 -14.53 1.58
C LEU A 307 0.34 -15.29 0.26
N ALA A 308 -0.18 -16.52 0.17
CA ALA A 308 -0.04 -17.36 -1.03
C ALA A 308 -0.70 -16.71 -2.24
N GLU A 309 -1.88 -16.17 -2.04
CA GLU A 309 -2.62 -15.42 -3.04
C GLU A 309 -1.88 -14.16 -3.48
N ARG A 310 -1.32 -13.39 -2.53
CA ARG A 310 -0.52 -12.20 -2.83
C ARG A 310 0.69 -12.53 -3.69
N LEU A 311 1.44 -13.54 -3.34
CA LEU A 311 2.62 -13.97 -4.09
C LEU A 311 2.25 -14.55 -5.45
N GLN A 312 1.09 -15.22 -5.56
CA GLN A 312 0.59 -15.72 -6.85
C GLN A 312 0.23 -14.56 -7.78
N TRP A 313 -0.54 -13.58 -7.28
CA TRP A 313 -0.88 -12.40 -8.06
C TRP A 313 0.38 -11.66 -8.55
N MET A 314 1.38 -11.50 -7.69
CA MET A 314 2.66 -10.89 -8.08
C MET A 314 3.34 -11.66 -9.19
N GLN A 315 3.33 -13.00 -9.12
CA GLN A 315 3.92 -13.84 -10.14
C GLN A 315 3.17 -13.74 -11.47
N ASP A 316 1.85 -13.76 -11.43
CA ASP A 316 1.00 -13.66 -12.61
C ASP A 316 1.13 -12.29 -13.31
N THR A 317 1.35 -11.23 -12.50
CA THR A 317 1.43 -9.85 -13.02
C THR A 317 2.83 -9.48 -13.51
N TYR A 318 3.87 -9.87 -12.80
CA TYR A 318 5.25 -9.40 -13.05
C TYR A 318 6.18 -10.46 -13.61
N ALA A 319 5.80 -11.72 -13.54
CA ALA A 319 6.48 -12.87 -14.12
C ALA A 319 8.00 -12.89 -13.86
N LEU A 320 8.41 -12.92 -12.57
CA LEU A 320 9.81 -13.18 -12.24
C LEU A 320 10.24 -14.52 -12.77
N ASP A 321 11.42 -14.58 -13.32
CA ASP A 321 12.04 -15.81 -13.77
C ASP A 321 13.46 -15.99 -13.22
N GLU A 322 14.09 -17.04 -13.67
CA GLU A 322 15.42 -17.44 -13.22
C GLU A 322 16.54 -16.47 -13.62
N SER A 323 16.31 -15.57 -14.56
CA SER A 323 17.28 -14.52 -14.95
C SER A 323 17.23 -13.31 -14.03
N ASP A 324 16.18 -13.20 -13.24
CA ASP A 324 15.98 -12.07 -12.32
C ASP A 324 16.85 -12.19 -11.05
N VAL A 325 17.20 -11.04 -10.50
CA VAL A 325 17.81 -10.90 -9.19
C VAL A 325 17.02 -9.87 -8.40
N LEU A 326 16.45 -10.30 -7.29
CA LEU A 326 15.71 -9.42 -6.39
C LEU A 326 16.59 -9.06 -5.20
N MET A 327 16.61 -7.80 -4.76
CA MET A 327 17.34 -7.38 -3.57
C MET A 327 16.38 -7.31 -2.37
N GLN A 328 16.70 -8.06 -1.32
CA GLN A 328 16.08 -7.89 -0.01
C GLN A 328 16.80 -6.78 0.76
N LYS A 329 16.10 -5.68 1.00
CA LYS A 329 16.63 -4.54 1.75
C LYS A 329 15.62 -3.94 2.75
N ALA A 330 14.34 -4.19 2.60
CA ALA A 330 13.35 -3.71 3.57
C ALA A 330 13.60 -4.34 4.95
N PRO A 331 13.51 -3.58 6.06
CA PRO A 331 13.52 -4.17 7.40
C PRO A 331 12.41 -5.22 7.54
N ILE A 332 12.70 -6.31 8.24
CA ILE A 332 11.73 -7.41 8.41
C ILE A 332 10.50 -7.03 9.23
N SER A 333 10.57 -5.93 9.95
CA SER A 333 9.46 -5.31 10.68
C SER A 333 8.43 -4.60 9.78
N PHE A 334 8.70 -4.50 8.47
CA PHE A 334 7.78 -3.99 7.45
C PHE A 334 7.31 -5.12 6.53
N ASP A 335 6.02 -5.14 6.23
CA ASP A 335 5.38 -6.20 5.43
C ASP A 335 5.89 -6.30 3.99
N VAL A 336 6.47 -5.23 3.45
CA VAL A 336 7.19 -5.25 2.17
C VAL A 336 8.30 -6.31 2.16
N SER A 337 8.97 -6.55 3.28
CA SER A 337 10.01 -7.56 3.39
C SER A 337 9.51 -8.98 3.09
N VAL A 338 8.24 -9.24 3.31
CA VAL A 338 7.62 -10.56 3.13
C VAL A 338 7.75 -11.02 1.68
N TRP A 339 7.35 -10.19 0.73
CA TRP A 339 7.49 -10.57 -0.67
C TRP A 339 8.93 -10.46 -1.17
N GLU A 340 9.74 -9.52 -0.63
CA GLU A 340 11.17 -9.47 -0.96
C GLU A 340 11.86 -10.80 -0.59
N CYS A 341 11.53 -11.38 0.58
CA CYS A 341 12.13 -12.63 1.04
C CYS A 341 11.61 -13.86 0.27
N PHE A 342 10.31 -13.94 0.00
CA PHE A 342 9.70 -15.21 -0.38
C PHE A 342 9.34 -15.31 -1.87
N TRP A 343 9.00 -14.23 -2.55
CA TRP A 343 8.66 -14.28 -3.96
C TRP A 343 9.80 -14.80 -4.86
N PRO A 344 11.06 -14.35 -4.74
CA PRO A 344 12.15 -14.91 -5.52
C PRO A 344 12.37 -16.41 -5.26
N LEU A 345 12.19 -16.84 -4.02
CA LEU A 345 12.43 -18.24 -3.63
C LEU A 345 11.37 -19.23 -4.12
N ILE A 346 10.16 -18.77 -4.46
CA ILE A 346 9.13 -19.63 -5.07
C ILE A 346 9.18 -19.65 -6.60
N THR A 347 10.03 -18.83 -7.22
CA THR A 347 10.15 -18.67 -8.68
C THR A 347 11.49 -19.11 -9.24
N GLY A 348 12.44 -19.49 -8.37
CA GLY A 348 13.80 -19.85 -8.80
C GLY A 348 14.70 -18.67 -9.11
N CYS A 349 14.24 -17.44 -8.83
CA CYS A 349 14.99 -16.20 -8.91
C CYS A 349 16.04 -16.11 -7.78
N ARG A 350 17.15 -15.42 -8.02
CA ARG A 350 18.16 -15.16 -6.98
C ARG A 350 17.73 -14.05 -6.06
N LEU A 351 17.96 -14.24 -4.77
CA LEU A 351 17.76 -13.22 -3.74
C LEU A 351 19.11 -12.68 -3.29
N LEU A 352 19.37 -11.40 -3.48
CA LEU A 352 20.50 -10.69 -2.92
C LEU A 352 20.12 -10.12 -1.56
N LEU A 353 20.88 -10.42 -0.52
CA LEU A 353 20.74 -9.75 0.78
C LEU A 353 21.65 -8.52 0.82
N ALA A 354 21.10 -7.35 1.02
CA ALA A 354 21.89 -6.18 1.41
C ALA A 354 22.41 -6.38 2.85
N GLY A 355 23.61 -5.94 3.16
CA GLY A 355 24.17 -6.04 4.50
C GLY A 355 23.44 -5.15 5.52
N PRO A 356 23.73 -5.33 6.83
CA PRO A 356 23.21 -4.46 7.88
C PRO A 356 23.54 -2.99 7.59
N GLY A 357 22.58 -2.09 7.71
CA GLY A 357 22.75 -0.65 7.44
C GLY A 357 22.75 -0.23 5.96
N GLU A 358 23.15 -1.09 5.01
CA GLU A 358 23.28 -0.77 3.59
C GLU A 358 21.95 -0.34 2.93
N HIS A 359 20.83 -0.76 3.48
CA HIS A 359 19.49 -0.42 2.98
C HIS A 359 19.15 1.08 3.08
N ARG A 360 19.93 1.86 3.84
CA ARG A 360 19.74 3.31 4.04
C ARG A 360 20.69 4.15 3.19
N ASP A 361 21.67 3.52 2.53
CA ASP A 361 22.72 4.20 1.75
C ASP A 361 22.44 4.06 0.24
N PRO A 362 22.00 5.14 -0.44
CA PRO A 362 21.70 5.14 -1.87
C PRO A 362 22.89 4.75 -2.74
N GLN A 363 24.08 5.21 -2.40
CA GLN A 363 25.31 4.89 -3.13
C GLN A 363 25.62 3.40 -3.05
N ARG A 364 25.52 2.84 -1.84
CA ARG A 364 25.75 1.41 -1.62
C ARG A 364 24.70 0.54 -2.33
N ILE A 365 23.43 0.96 -2.32
CA ILE A 365 22.37 0.29 -3.09
C ILE A 365 22.71 0.27 -4.58
N ALA A 366 23.16 1.40 -5.16
CA ALA A 366 23.55 1.47 -6.58
C ALA A 366 24.76 0.56 -6.89
N GLN A 367 25.75 0.50 -6.00
CA GLN A 367 26.89 -0.42 -6.12
C GLN A 367 26.44 -1.88 -6.13
N LEU A 368 25.57 -2.27 -5.21
CA LEU A 368 25.03 -3.62 -5.12
C LEU A 368 24.21 -3.99 -6.37
N ILE A 369 23.40 -3.07 -6.89
CA ILE A 369 22.65 -3.29 -8.13
C ILE A 369 23.62 -3.62 -9.27
N ASN A 370 24.66 -2.83 -9.45
CA ASN A 370 25.64 -3.02 -10.53
C ASN A 370 26.47 -4.29 -10.34
N ALA A 371 26.94 -4.57 -9.10
CA ALA A 371 27.78 -5.73 -8.79
C ALA A 371 27.06 -7.07 -8.98
N TYR A 372 25.78 -7.13 -8.64
CA TYR A 372 25.00 -8.38 -8.64
C TYR A 372 23.92 -8.42 -9.74
N SER A 373 23.87 -7.42 -10.61
CA SER A 373 22.87 -7.30 -11.69
C SER A 373 21.44 -7.41 -11.20
N VAL A 374 21.10 -6.63 -10.16
CA VAL A 374 19.76 -6.62 -9.59
C VAL A 374 18.76 -6.10 -10.62
N THR A 375 17.66 -6.82 -10.79
CA THR A 375 16.59 -6.48 -11.76
C THR A 375 15.34 -5.92 -11.12
N THR A 376 15.11 -6.23 -9.84
CA THR A 376 13.87 -5.92 -9.14
C THR A 376 14.15 -5.41 -7.73
N LEU A 377 13.54 -4.29 -7.38
CA LEU A 377 13.82 -3.57 -6.13
C LEU A 377 12.60 -2.76 -5.66
N HIS A 378 12.47 -2.58 -4.35
CA HIS A 378 11.46 -1.70 -3.74
C HIS A 378 12.09 -0.49 -3.06
N PHE A 379 11.41 0.65 -3.14
CA PHE A 379 11.74 1.86 -2.38
C PHE A 379 10.50 2.48 -1.74
N VAL A 380 10.66 3.05 -0.55
CA VAL A 380 9.76 4.11 -0.10
C VAL A 380 10.12 5.41 -0.83
N PRO A 381 9.17 6.31 -1.13
CA PRO A 381 9.44 7.51 -1.92
C PRO A 381 10.59 8.38 -1.43
N PRO A 382 10.81 8.63 -0.12
CA PRO A 382 11.95 9.42 0.34
C PRO A 382 13.31 8.80 -0.03
N LEU A 383 13.44 7.49 0.12
CA LEU A 383 14.69 6.80 -0.24
C LEU A 383 14.85 6.71 -1.76
N LEU A 384 13.75 6.58 -2.52
CA LEU A 384 13.77 6.62 -3.98
C LEU A 384 14.27 7.98 -4.49
N GLN A 385 13.87 9.07 -3.82
CA GLN A 385 14.36 10.42 -4.13
C GLN A 385 15.88 10.50 -3.97
N LEU A 386 16.40 10.05 -2.83
CA LEU A 386 17.84 10.03 -2.58
C LEU A 386 18.59 9.11 -3.55
N PHE A 387 18.02 7.97 -3.91
CA PHE A 387 18.61 7.04 -4.86
C PHE A 387 18.70 7.64 -6.27
N ILE A 388 17.65 8.33 -6.75
CA ILE A 388 17.65 8.91 -8.08
C ILE A 388 18.57 10.14 -8.19
N ASP A 389 18.89 10.79 -7.06
CA ASP A 389 19.86 11.87 -6.96
C ASP A 389 21.31 11.35 -6.95
N GLU A 390 21.54 10.06 -6.71
CA GLU A 390 22.85 9.42 -6.72
C GLU A 390 23.35 9.22 -8.17
N PRO A 391 24.54 9.74 -8.55
CA PRO A 391 25.06 9.62 -9.92
C PRO A 391 25.19 8.18 -10.42
N LEU A 392 25.47 7.22 -9.51
CA LEU A 392 25.57 5.81 -9.85
C LEU A 392 24.21 5.17 -10.22
N ALA A 393 23.09 5.76 -9.83
CA ALA A 393 21.77 5.23 -10.15
C ALA A 393 21.52 5.12 -11.66
N GLN A 394 22.00 6.09 -12.44
CA GLN A 394 21.89 6.09 -13.90
C GLN A 394 22.68 4.96 -14.58
N GLN A 395 23.62 4.35 -13.88
CA GLN A 395 24.42 3.23 -14.36
C GLN A 395 23.77 1.88 -14.04
N CYS A 396 22.68 1.85 -13.29
CA CYS A 396 21.97 0.63 -12.88
C CYS A 396 21.15 0.04 -14.03
N SER A 397 21.83 -0.30 -15.14
CA SER A 397 21.21 -0.75 -16.40
C SER A 397 20.53 -2.13 -16.30
N SER A 398 20.83 -2.91 -15.26
CA SER A 398 20.17 -4.20 -15.00
C SER A 398 18.75 -4.08 -14.46
N LEU A 399 18.38 -2.91 -13.91
CA LEU A 399 17.05 -2.70 -13.34
C LEU A 399 15.96 -2.80 -14.42
N ARG A 400 14.95 -3.59 -14.12
CA ARG A 400 13.76 -3.80 -14.96
C ARG A 400 12.49 -3.31 -14.27
N ARG A 401 12.40 -3.52 -12.94
CA ARG A 401 11.19 -3.25 -12.14
C ARG A 401 11.57 -2.51 -10.86
N LEU A 402 10.97 -1.35 -10.66
CA LEU A 402 11.00 -0.62 -9.39
C LEU A 402 9.59 -0.56 -8.81
N PHE A 403 9.47 -0.98 -7.57
CA PHE A 403 8.25 -0.83 -6.79
C PHE A 403 8.41 0.34 -5.83
N SER A 404 7.38 1.16 -5.70
CA SER A 404 7.30 2.23 -4.71
C SER A 404 6.00 2.10 -3.92
N GLY A 405 6.07 2.28 -2.61
CA GLY A 405 4.91 2.17 -1.73
C GLY A 405 5.25 2.53 -0.29
N GLY A 406 4.25 2.45 0.59
CA GLY A 406 4.37 2.86 2.00
C GLY A 406 4.04 4.33 2.24
N GLU A 407 4.25 5.20 1.24
CA GLU A 407 3.92 6.62 1.25
C GLU A 407 3.44 7.07 -0.13
N ALA A 408 2.87 8.29 -0.21
CA ALA A 408 2.43 8.86 -1.48
C ALA A 408 3.63 9.13 -2.40
N LEU A 409 3.60 8.58 -3.62
CA LEU A 409 4.63 8.81 -4.63
C LEU A 409 4.37 10.16 -5.34
N PRO A 410 5.23 11.19 -5.15
CA PRO A 410 5.08 12.46 -5.84
C PRO A 410 5.21 12.30 -7.37
N GLY A 411 4.37 13.02 -8.13
CA GLY A 411 4.40 12.97 -9.59
C GLY A 411 5.73 13.44 -10.19
N GLU A 412 6.37 14.44 -9.59
CA GLU A 412 7.69 14.92 -9.99
C GLU A 412 8.76 13.82 -9.82
N LEU A 413 8.78 13.14 -8.66
CA LEU A 413 9.71 12.04 -8.42
C LEU A 413 9.47 10.89 -9.41
N ARG A 414 8.21 10.52 -9.65
CA ARG A 414 7.82 9.53 -10.66
C ARG A 414 8.40 9.86 -12.02
N ASN A 415 8.21 11.10 -12.50
CA ASN A 415 8.67 11.53 -13.80
C ASN A 415 10.20 11.48 -13.89
N ARG A 416 10.90 11.98 -12.88
CA ARG A 416 12.37 11.90 -12.80
C ARG A 416 12.90 10.48 -12.88
N VAL A 417 12.26 9.53 -12.18
CA VAL A 417 12.66 8.11 -12.24
C VAL A 417 12.51 7.56 -13.67
N LEU A 418 11.35 7.82 -14.31
CA LEU A 418 11.08 7.34 -15.67
C LEU A 418 11.98 7.98 -16.73
N GLU A 419 12.39 9.23 -16.54
CA GLU A 419 13.31 9.94 -17.44
C GLU A 419 14.76 9.46 -17.26
N GLN A 420 15.21 9.27 -16.02
CA GLN A 420 16.60 8.89 -15.73
C GLN A 420 16.87 7.40 -15.90
N LEU A 421 15.83 6.55 -15.75
CA LEU A 421 15.90 5.10 -15.91
C LEU A 421 14.88 4.62 -16.97
N PRO A 422 15.07 4.97 -18.25
CA PRO A 422 14.04 4.79 -19.29
C PRO A 422 13.69 3.31 -19.58
N GLY A 423 14.51 2.36 -19.14
CA GLY A 423 14.23 0.92 -19.26
C GLY A 423 13.45 0.32 -18.11
N VAL A 424 13.15 1.10 -17.07
CA VAL A 424 12.57 0.61 -15.82
C VAL A 424 11.05 0.77 -15.82
N GLN A 425 10.34 -0.29 -15.44
CA GLN A 425 8.93 -0.22 -15.10
C GLN A 425 8.79 0.22 -13.63
N LEU A 426 8.29 1.44 -13.42
CA LEU A 426 7.97 1.94 -12.09
C LEU A 426 6.53 1.60 -11.73
N HIS A 427 6.32 0.98 -10.58
CA HIS A 427 5.01 0.59 -10.07
C HIS A 427 4.73 1.25 -8.73
N ASN A 428 3.63 2.00 -8.64
CA ASN A 428 3.13 2.53 -7.38
C ASN A 428 2.19 1.50 -6.74
N ARG A 429 2.42 1.18 -5.46
CA ARG A 429 1.67 0.17 -4.70
C ARG A 429 1.15 0.76 -3.41
N TYR A 430 -0.09 0.48 -3.09
CA TYR A 430 -0.73 0.92 -1.87
C TYR A 430 -1.41 -0.24 -1.15
N GLY A 431 -1.28 -0.27 0.17
CA GLY A 431 -1.99 -1.18 1.05
C GLY A 431 -1.53 -1.00 2.50
N PRO A 432 -2.44 -1.11 3.48
CA PRO A 432 -2.09 -1.25 4.88
C PRO A 432 -1.71 -2.71 5.18
N THR A 433 -0.96 -2.92 6.25
CA THR A 433 -0.47 -4.25 6.67
C THR A 433 -1.61 -5.23 6.93
N GLU A 434 -2.77 -4.73 7.37
CA GLU A 434 -4.01 -5.48 7.59
C GLU A 434 -4.58 -6.15 6.33
N THR A 435 -4.09 -5.80 5.15
CA THR A 435 -4.56 -6.31 3.86
C THR A 435 -3.52 -7.15 3.12
N ALA A 436 -2.59 -7.75 3.85
CA ALA A 436 -1.50 -8.55 3.30
C ALA A 436 -0.68 -7.79 2.26
N ILE A 437 0.02 -6.74 2.71
CA ILE A 437 1.03 -5.95 2.02
C ILE A 437 0.46 -4.86 1.11
N ASN A 438 -0.33 -5.19 0.11
CA ASN A 438 -0.93 -4.21 -0.79
C ASN A 438 -2.30 -4.64 -1.32
N VAL A 439 -3.13 -3.66 -1.66
CA VAL A 439 -4.48 -3.85 -2.22
C VAL A 439 -4.66 -3.24 -3.58
N THR A 440 -3.80 -2.29 -3.96
CA THR A 440 -3.84 -1.68 -5.30
C THR A 440 -2.45 -1.60 -5.91
N HIS A 441 -2.41 -1.49 -7.23
CA HIS A 441 -1.20 -1.25 -7.98
C HIS A 441 -1.46 -0.37 -9.20
N TRP A 442 -0.43 0.39 -9.58
CA TRP A 442 -0.42 1.20 -10.79
C TRP A 442 0.95 1.14 -11.46
N GLN A 443 0.99 0.84 -12.75
CA GLN A 443 2.20 1.03 -13.54
C GLN A 443 2.29 2.50 -13.94
N CYS A 444 3.25 3.20 -13.39
CA CYS A 444 3.43 4.64 -13.55
C CYS A 444 3.78 5.04 -14.99
N ARG A 445 3.27 6.19 -15.43
CA ARG A 445 3.55 6.82 -16.73
C ARG A 445 3.81 8.30 -16.55
N ILE A 446 4.58 8.90 -17.44
CA ILE A 446 4.80 10.36 -17.43
C ILE A 446 3.47 11.11 -17.64
N SER A 447 2.53 10.51 -18.37
CA SER A 447 1.19 11.08 -18.64
C SER A 447 0.22 11.03 -17.46
N ASP A 448 0.60 10.52 -16.30
CA ASP A 448 -0.31 10.36 -15.14
C ASP A 448 -0.64 11.68 -14.41
N GLY A 449 -0.29 12.84 -14.96
CA GLY A 449 -0.57 14.15 -14.36
C GLY A 449 0.31 14.48 -13.16
N LEU A 450 -0.15 15.41 -12.29
CA LEU A 450 0.63 15.92 -11.15
C LEU A 450 0.75 14.94 -9.98
N ARG A 451 -0.16 13.99 -9.85
CA ARG A 451 -0.18 12.99 -8.77
C ARG A 451 -0.04 11.59 -9.34
N SER A 452 0.64 10.72 -8.62
CA SER A 452 0.72 9.31 -8.99
C SER A 452 -0.54 8.58 -8.51
N PRO A 453 -1.29 7.92 -9.42
CA PRO A 453 -2.43 7.11 -9.00
C PRO A 453 -2.01 5.97 -8.07
N ILE A 454 -2.86 5.58 -7.13
CA ILE A 454 -2.69 4.33 -6.37
C ILE A 454 -3.12 3.10 -7.19
N GLY A 455 -3.85 3.35 -8.29
CA GLY A 455 -4.22 2.36 -9.27
C GLY A 455 -5.48 1.58 -8.96
N ARG A 456 -5.52 0.34 -9.44
CA ARG A 456 -6.68 -0.54 -9.37
C ARG A 456 -6.50 -1.60 -8.30
N PRO A 457 -7.61 -2.12 -7.74
CA PRO A 457 -7.56 -3.26 -6.84
C PRO A 457 -6.83 -4.46 -7.45
N LEU A 458 -6.12 -5.18 -6.60
CA LEU A 458 -5.50 -6.44 -6.98
C LEU A 458 -6.56 -7.53 -7.11
N ALA A 459 -6.33 -8.50 -7.98
CA ALA A 459 -7.27 -9.55 -8.36
C ALA A 459 -7.90 -10.37 -7.21
N MET A 460 -7.58 -10.12 -5.97
CA MET A 460 -8.01 -10.90 -4.82
C MET A 460 -8.60 -10.06 -3.70
N CYS A 461 -8.54 -8.74 -3.85
CA CYS A 461 -9.18 -7.84 -2.91
C CYS A 461 -10.62 -7.65 -3.35
N CYS A 462 -11.58 -8.29 -2.66
CA CYS A 462 -12.98 -7.87 -2.76
C CYS A 462 -13.06 -6.43 -2.23
N ALA A 463 -12.83 -5.45 -3.10
CA ALA A 463 -12.98 -4.03 -2.76
C ALA A 463 -14.43 -3.70 -2.33
N GLY A 464 -15.38 -4.61 -2.61
CA GLY A 464 -16.76 -4.52 -2.13
C GLY A 464 -16.92 -4.55 -0.60
N CYS A 465 -15.97 -5.12 0.13
CA CYS A 465 -15.99 -5.02 1.61
C CYS A 465 -15.63 -3.62 2.13
N TRP A 466 -14.99 -2.77 1.32
CA TRP A 466 -14.57 -1.44 1.72
C TRP A 466 -15.67 -0.39 1.55
N THR A 467 -16.53 -0.52 0.54
CA THR A 467 -17.62 0.44 0.30
C THR A 467 -18.73 0.35 1.34
N ALA A 468 -18.97 -0.82 1.94
CA ALA A 468 -20.01 -0.99 2.95
C ALA A 468 -19.62 -0.47 4.35
N ASN A 469 -18.33 -0.32 4.66
CA ASN A 469 -17.85 0.09 5.99
C ASN A 469 -17.28 1.51 6.07
N LEU A 470 -17.08 2.21 4.94
CA LEU A 470 -16.63 3.61 4.91
C LEU A 470 -17.79 4.63 4.92
N ILE A 471 -19.04 4.15 4.90
CA ILE A 471 -20.26 4.97 4.96
C ILE A 471 -21.03 4.70 6.27
N ARG A 472 -20.42 4.18 7.30
CA ARG A 472 -21.02 4.10 8.64
C ARG A 472 -20.27 4.96 9.63
#